data_8fa4b19333c012cf4cfddcbef9f697a5
#
_entry.id   8fa4b19333c012cf4cfddcbef9f697a5
#
_cell.length_a   1.000
_cell.length_b   1.000
_cell.length_c   1.000
_cell.angle_alpha   90.00
_cell.angle_beta   90.00
_cell.angle_gamma   90.00
#
_symmetry.space_group_name_H-M   'P 1'
#
loop_
_entity.id
_entity.type
_entity.pdbx_description
1 polymer ?
#
loop_
_entity_poly.entity_id
_entity_poly.type
_entity_poly.pdbx_seq_one_letter_code
_entity_poly.pdbx_strand_id
1 'polypeptide(L)'
;MTMTMAVALRVPMLPSAGDRRRHCSIGMVPGRRSVVMAEALAGRTSIHRLIESEGTVLLPGCYDALSAAIVQMSGFSAGFISGYALSASLLGKPDFGLLTPPEMAESARLVCAAAPKIPIIADADTGGGNALNVQRTVRDLIAAGAAGCFLEDQAWPKKCGHMRGKQVISAQEHAAKIASARDAIGDADFFLVARTDARATSAKTGLGEAIYRANLYMEAGADACFVEAPRNDAELIEIGRETKGYRVCNMLEGGVTPLHTPQELKAMGFHIIVHPLTTLYASARAMIDILKVIKESGSTRDQLHKLATFEEFNKLIGLDTWFELEAKFAKISTAVDRKA
;
A
#
# COMPACT_ATOMS: atom_id res chain seq x y z
N MET A 1 -45.61 24.94 -35.75
CA MET A 1 -45.85 23.80 -36.65
C MET A 1 -44.67 22.87 -36.51
N THR A 2 -44.94 21.78 -35.93
CA THR A 2 -44.05 20.71 -35.49
C THR A 2 -43.79 19.72 -36.63
N MET A 3 -42.58 19.23 -36.77
CA MET A 3 -42.38 17.98 -37.51
C MET A 3 -41.25 17.17 -36.84
N THR A 4 -41.65 16.12 -36.19
CA THR A 4 -40.83 15.08 -35.58
C THR A 4 -40.51 14.05 -36.65
N MET A 5 -39.23 13.76 -36.91
CA MET A 5 -38.80 12.61 -37.73
C MET A 5 -38.21 11.54 -36.78
N ALA A 6 -38.89 10.42 -36.69
CA ALA A 6 -38.41 9.20 -36.08
C ALA A 6 -37.68 8.35 -37.13
N VAL A 7 -36.42 8.01 -36.86
CA VAL A 7 -35.65 7.05 -37.67
C VAL A 7 -35.67 5.71 -36.95
N ALA A 8 -36.31 4.72 -37.62
CA ALA A 8 -36.33 3.32 -37.18
C ALA A 8 -35.11 2.57 -37.70
N LEU A 9 -34.29 2.05 -36.84
CA LEU A 9 -33.19 1.13 -37.17
C LEU A 9 -33.71 -0.31 -37.19
N ARG A 10 -33.62 -0.96 -38.34
CA ARG A 10 -33.87 -2.39 -38.53
C ARG A 10 -32.64 -3.21 -38.11
N VAL A 11 -32.87 -4.22 -37.29
CA VAL A 11 -31.90 -5.26 -36.90
C VAL A 11 -32.09 -6.45 -37.88
N PRO A 12 -31.04 -7.03 -38.48
CA PRO A 12 -31.17 -8.24 -39.27
C PRO A 12 -31.16 -9.49 -38.39
N MET A 13 -32.09 -10.44 -38.70
CA MET A 13 -32.18 -11.77 -38.10
C MET A 13 -31.09 -12.69 -38.65
N LEU A 14 -30.51 -13.51 -37.76
CA LEU A 14 -29.60 -14.62 -38.06
C LEU A 14 -30.38 -15.91 -38.33
N PRO A 15 -29.88 -16.81 -39.18
CA PRO A 15 -30.57 -18.06 -39.52
C PRO A 15 -30.30 -19.19 -38.52
N SER A 16 -31.27 -20.12 -38.45
CA SER A 16 -31.40 -21.25 -37.53
C SER A 16 -30.38 -22.36 -37.71
N ALA A 17 -30.16 -23.08 -36.61
CA ALA A 17 -29.23 -24.16 -36.35
C ALA A 17 -29.43 -25.41 -37.24
N GLY A 18 -28.32 -25.97 -37.68
CA GLY A 18 -28.20 -27.33 -38.22
C GLY A 18 -27.55 -28.25 -37.17
N ASP A 19 -28.24 -29.34 -36.94
CA ASP A 19 -27.88 -30.47 -36.07
C ASP A 19 -26.60 -31.18 -36.57
N ARG A 20 -25.55 -31.27 -35.70
CA ARG A 20 -24.44 -32.23 -35.86
C ARG A 20 -24.07 -32.85 -34.53
N ARG A 21 -24.47 -34.08 -34.33
CA ARG A 21 -23.94 -34.97 -33.28
C ARG A 21 -22.46 -35.11 -33.44
N ARG A 22 -21.68 -34.86 -32.34
CA ARG A 22 -20.29 -35.29 -32.20
C ARG A 22 -20.01 -35.81 -30.80
N HIS A 23 -19.35 -36.91 -30.80
CA HIS A 23 -18.72 -37.72 -29.78
C HIS A 23 -18.44 -37.07 -28.42
N CYS A 24 -18.92 -37.78 -27.41
CA CYS A 24 -18.62 -37.60 -26.01
C CYS A 24 -17.17 -38.02 -25.76
N SER A 25 -16.28 -37.07 -25.54
CA SER A 25 -14.99 -37.29 -24.85
C SER A 25 -15.24 -37.03 -23.37
N ILE A 26 -15.02 -38.05 -22.54
CA ILE A 26 -15.08 -37.99 -21.08
C ILE A 26 -13.91 -37.09 -20.61
N GLY A 27 -14.14 -35.81 -20.44
CA GLY A 27 -13.24 -34.90 -19.74
C GLY A 27 -13.31 -35.21 -18.26
N MET A 28 -12.18 -35.53 -17.64
CA MET A 28 -12.06 -35.70 -16.19
C MET A 28 -12.56 -34.42 -15.50
N VAL A 29 -13.63 -34.55 -14.71
CA VAL A 29 -14.16 -33.50 -13.85
C VAL A 29 -13.11 -33.26 -12.75
N PRO A 30 -12.64 -32.03 -12.52
CA PRO A 30 -11.75 -31.75 -11.39
C PRO A 30 -12.43 -32.17 -10.10
N GLY A 31 -11.70 -32.92 -9.27
CA GLY A 31 -12.25 -33.46 -8.04
C GLY A 31 -12.75 -32.33 -7.10
N ARG A 32 -13.80 -32.58 -6.34
CA ARG A 32 -14.40 -31.64 -5.35
C ARG A 32 -13.38 -30.90 -4.49
N ARG A 33 -12.22 -31.48 -4.20
CA ARG A 33 -11.11 -30.84 -3.45
C ARG A 33 -10.44 -29.70 -4.22
N SER A 34 -10.29 -29.81 -5.54
CA SER A 34 -9.67 -28.73 -6.34
C SER A 34 -10.63 -27.56 -6.55
N VAL A 35 -11.93 -27.79 -6.62
CA VAL A 35 -12.94 -26.73 -6.71
C VAL A 35 -13.04 -25.97 -5.39
N VAL A 36 -13.09 -26.67 -4.24
CA VAL A 36 -13.12 -26.04 -2.91
C VAL A 36 -11.81 -25.25 -2.61
N MET A 37 -10.65 -25.74 -3.05
CA MET A 37 -9.40 -24.96 -2.94
C MET A 37 -9.39 -23.76 -3.88
N ALA A 38 -9.93 -23.86 -5.08
CA ALA A 38 -10.03 -22.74 -6.01
C ALA A 38 -11.01 -21.67 -5.51
N GLU A 39 -12.15 -22.05 -4.94
CA GLU A 39 -13.10 -21.14 -4.30
C GLU A 39 -12.52 -20.51 -3.02
N ALA A 40 -11.74 -21.26 -2.23
CA ALA A 40 -11.06 -20.72 -1.04
C ALA A 40 -9.91 -19.76 -1.38
N LEU A 41 -9.37 -19.79 -2.60
CA LEU A 41 -8.34 -18.87 -3.10
C LEU A 41 -8.94 -17.68 -3.87
N ALA A 42 -10.21 -17.78 -4.30
CA ALA A 42 -10.91 -16.67 -4.93
C ALA A 42 -11.12 -15.54 -3.90
N GLY A 43 -10.53 -14.38 -4.15
CA GLY A 43 -10.60 -13.20 -3.28
C GLY A 43 -9.40 -13.02 -2.32
N ARG A 44 -8.40 -13.91 -2.35
CA ARG A 44 -7.18 -13.74 -1.54
C ARG A 44 -6.11 -12.94 -2.27
N THR A 45 -5.76 -11.79 -1.70
CA THR A 45 -4.73 -10.89 -2.25
C THR A 45 -3.32 -11.43 -2.01
N SER A 46 -2.32 -10.81 -2.68
CA SER A 46 -0.89 -11.06 -2.47
C SER A 46 -0.48 -10.89 -1.00
N ILE A 47 -1.04 -9.90 -0.31
CA ILE A 47 -0.78 -9.65 1.12
C ILE A 47 -1.38 -10.77 1.99
N HIS A 48 -2.57 -11.27 1.68
CA HIS A 48 -3.14 -12.42 2.38
C HIS A 48 -2.20 -13.63 2.30
N ARG A 49 -1.71 -13.94 1.10
CA ARG A 49 -0.77 -15.06 0.88
C ARG A 49 0.53 -14.90 1.66
N LEU A 50 1.06 -13.66 1.76
CA LEU A 50 2.24 -13.40 2.58
C LEU A 50 1.98 -13.63 4.07
N ILE A 51 0.87 -13.12 4.61
CA ILE A 51 0.50 -13.35 6.03
C ILE A 51 0.36 -14.84 6.31
N GLU A 52 -0.24 -15.60 5.42
CA GLU A 52 -0.43 -17.05 5.58
C GLU A 52 0.87 -17.83 5.53
N SER A 53 1.81 -17.43 4.68
CA SER A 53 3.10 -18.10 4.53
C SER A 53 4.11 -17.74 5.62
N GLU A 54 4.16 -16.46 6.04
CA GLU A 54 5.16 -15.95 6.99
C GLU A 54 4.60 -15.82 8.42
N GLY A 55 3.27 -15.74 8.56
CA GLY A 55 2.56 -15.51 9.82
C GLY A 55 2.58 -14.06 10.26
N THR A 56 3.65 -13.32 9.99
CA THR A 56 3.80 -11.89 10.27
C THR A 56 4.64 -11.24 9.18
N VAL A 57 4.13 -10.18 8.57
CA VAL A 57 4.77 -9.47 7.46
C VAL A 57 5.31 -8.13 7.93
N LEU A 58 6.60 -7.86 7.67
CA LEU A 58 7.23 -6.57 7.91
C LEU A 58 7.08 -5.67 6.69
N LEU A 59 6.64 -4.42 6.92
CA LEU A 59 6.47 -3.40 5.90
C LEU A 59 7.39 -2.19 6.21
N PRO A 60 8.62 -2.15 5.71
CA PRO A 60 9.43 -0.94 5.77
C PRO A 60 8.80 0.19 4.96
N GLY A 61 8.91 1.42 5.48
CA GLY A 61 8.45 2.61 4.79
C GLY A 61 9.34 2.97 3.60
N CYS A 62 8.71 3.33 2.48
CA CYS A 62 9.34 3.95 1.33
C CYS A 62 8.54 5.20 0.92
N TYR A 63 9.15 6.11 0.18
CA TYR A 63 8.56 7.41 -0.15
C TYR A 63 8.97 7.92 -1.54
N ASP A 64 9.86 7.20 -2.21
CA ASP A 64 10.30 7.47 -3.59
C ASP A 64 10.79 6.18 -4.26
N ALA A 65 11.13 6.28 -5.53
CA ALA A 65 11.61 5.15 -6.33
C ALA A 65 12.90 4.55 -5.76
N LEU A 66 13.81 5.37 -5.24
CA LEU A 66 15.09 4.89 -4.71
C LEU A 66 14.90 4.10 -3.41
N SER A 67 14.15 4.65 -2.45
CA SER A 67 13.86 3.96 -1.19
C SER A 67 13.08 2.66 -1.41
N ALA A 68 12.15 2.62 -2.38
CA ALA A 68 11.42 1.40 -2.75
C ALA A 68 12.35 0.32 -3.35
N ALA A 69 13.23 0.70 -4.26
CA ALA A 69 14.23 -0.21 -4.82
C ALA A 69 15.14 -0.79 -3.73
N ILE A 70 15.57 0.05 -2.78
CA ILE A 70 16.39 -0.39 -1.63
C ILE A 70 15.62 -1.37 -0.74
N VAL A 71 14.35 -1.10 -0.41
CA VAL A 71 13.49 -2.01 0.37
C VAL A 71 13.42 -3.37 -0.32
N GLN A 72 13.11 -3.41 -1.63
CA GLN A 72 13.06 -4.65 -2.39
C GLN A 72 14.41 -5.38 -2.40
N MET A 73 15.51 -4.68 -2.65
CA MET A 73 16.86 -5.27 -2.69
C MET A 73 17.34 -5.77 -1.33
N SER A 74 16.84 -5.19 -0.25
CA SER A 74 17.11 -5.64 1.12
C SER A 74 16.39 -6.95 1.48
N GLY A 75 15.59 -7.52 0.56
CA GLY A 75 14.95 -8.82 0.71
C GLY A 75 13.65 -8.82 1.51
N PHE A 76 13.03 -7.67 1.70
CA PHE A 76 11.69 -7.59 2.31
C PHE A 76 10.63 -8.13 1.35
N SER A 77 9.64 -8.83 1.92
CA SER A 77 8.55 -9.46 1.16
C SER A 77 7.48 -8.46 0.72
N ALA A 78 7.41 -7.28 1.35
CA ALA A 78 6.48 -6.22 1.04
C ALA A 78 7.01 -4.86 1.52
N GLY A 79 6.36 -3.74 1.10
CA GLY A 79 6.71 -2.39 1.54
C GLY A 79 5.49 -1.52 1.79
N PHE A 80 5.71 -0.35 2.39
CA PHE A 80 4.66 0.61 2.74
C PHE A 80 5.01 2.02 2.28
N ILE A 81 4.08 2.69 1.60
CA ILE A 81 4.20 4.11 1.27
C ILE A 81 3.58 4.92 2.40
N SER A 82 4.43 5.63 3.15
CA SER A 82 3.99 6.45 4.27
C SER A 82 3.59 7.85 3.81
N GLY A 83 2.35 8.28 4.10
CA GLY A 83 1.88 9.65 3.85
C GLY A 83 2.71 10.70 4.57
N TYR A 84 3.17 10.42 5.78
CA TYR A 84 4.11 11.28 6.51
C TYR A 84 5.42 11.45 5.74
N ALA A 85 6.00 10.34 5.27
CA ALA A 85 7.26 10.38 4.55
C ALA A 85 7.12 11.08 3.19
N LEU A 86 5.98 10.90 2.52
CA LEU A 86 5.65 11.66 1.31
C LEU A 86 5.54 13.16 1.58
N SER A 87 4.83 13.58 2.64
CA SER A 87 4.73 15.00 3.01
C SER A 87 6.11 15.62 3.26
N ALA A 88 6.98 14.90 3.96
CA ALA A 88 8.33 15.34 4.23
C ALA A 88 9.20 15.40 2.97
N SER A 89 9.15 14.41 2.10
CA SER A 89 10.03 14.32 0.92
C SER A 89 9.58 15.21 -0.23
N LEU A 90 8.27 15.27 -0.51
CA LEU A 90 7.74 16.06 -1.62
C LEU A 90 7.58 17.55 -1.29
N LEU A 91 7.12 17.84 -0.06
CA LEU A 91 6.77 19.21 0.31
C LEU A 91 7.76 19.85 1.29
N GLY A 92 8.63 19.06 1.94
CA GLY A 92 9.45 19.53 3.06
C GLY A 92 8.58 20.02 4.24
N LYS A 93 7.40 19.40 4.43
CA LYS A 93 6.40 19.83 5.42
C LYS A 93 6.00 18.67 6.32
N PRO A 94 5.51 18.99 7.54
CA PRO A 94 4.94 17.97 8.43
C PRO A 94 3.65 17.38 7.84
N ASP A 95 3.28 16.22 8.33
CA ASP A 95 2.07 15.50 7.93
C ASP A 95 0.80 16.12 8.59
N PHE A 96 0.19 17.07 7.88
CA PHE A 96 -0.99 17.84 8.29
C PHE A 96 -2.10 17.86 7.23
N GLY A 97 -2.21 16.78 6.44
CA GLY A 97 -3.21 16.71 5.38
C GLY A 97 -2.94 17.72 4.26
N LEU A 98 -1.67 18.01 3.97
CA LEU A 98 -1.28 18.95 2.91
C LEU A 98 -1.21 18.26 1.54
N LEU A 99 -0.92 16.96 1.51
CA LEU A 99 -0.94 16.17 0.30
C LEU A 99 -2.36 15.86 -0.13
N THR A 100 -2.56 15.80 -1.42
CA THR A 100 -3.83 15.41 -2.03
C THR A 100 -3.80 13.96 -2.51
N PRO A 101 -4.94 13.25 -2.61
CA PRO A 101 -4.96 11.88 -3.12
C PRO A 101 -4.32 11.70 -4.51
N PRO A 102 -4.47 12.60 -5.49
CA PRO A 102 -3.75 12.50 -6.76
C PRO A 102 -2.23 12.54 -6.63
N GLU A 103 -1.67 13.38 -5.75
CA GLU A 103 -0.22 13.43 -5.49
C GLU A 103 0.26 12.12 -4.85
N MET A 104 -0.52 11.54 -3.94
CA MET A 104 -0.22 10.26 -3.33
C MET A 104 -0.28 9.12 -4.35
N ALA A 105 -1.26 9.10 -5.24
CA ALA A 105 -1.37 8.10 -6.31
C ALA A 105 -0.22 8.19 -7.33
N GLU A 106 0.21 9.40 -7.70
CA GLU A 106 1.38 9.59 -8.57
C GLU A 106 2.66 9.09 -7.90
N SER A 107 2.86 9.37 -6.61
CA SER A 107 3.97 8.83 -5.83
C SER A 107 3.92 7.30 -5.77
N ALA A 108 2.74 6.72 -5.55
CA ALA A 108 2.55 5.28 -5.54
C ALA A 108 2.94 4.64 -6.88
N ARG A 109 2.59 5.27 -8.01
CA ARG A 109 2.97 4.81 -9.35
C ARG A 109 4.49 4.70 -9.52
N LEU A 110 5.24 5.70 -9.05
CA LEU A 110 6.70 5.71 -9.14
C LEU A 110 7.33 4.65 -8.22
N VAL A 111 6.84 4.55 -7.00
CA VAL A 111 7.31 3.60 -5.99
C VAL A 111 7.05 2.16 -6.42
N CYS A 112 5.82 1.83 -6.85
CA CYS A 112 5.47 0.49 -7.30
C CYS A 112 6.26 0.08 -8.56
N ALA A 113 6.48 1.01 -9.49
CA ALA A 113 7.30 0.74 -10.69
C ALA A 113 8.76 0.43 -10.35
N ALA A 114 9.31 1.02 -9.27
CA ALA A 114 10.69 0.79 -8.84
C ALA A 114 10.88 -0.51 -8.02
N ALA A 115 9.81 -1.04 -7.43
CA ALA A 115 9.83 -2.28 -6.64
C ALA A 115 8.83 -3.34 -7.15
N PRO A 116 8.91 -3.75 -8.44
CA PRO A 116 7.89 -4.58 -9.09
C PRO A 116 7.81 -6.03 -8.57
N LYS A 117 8.76 -6.47 -7.74
CA LYS A 117 8.83 -7.85 -7.25
C LYS A 117 8.14 -8.05 -5.90
N ILE A 118 7.80 -6.97 -5.22
CA ILE A 118 7.15 -7.02 -3.91
C ILE A 118 5.85 -6.20 -3.93
N PRO A 119 4.78 -6.65 -3.26
CA PRO A 119 3.58 -5.84 -3.10
C PRO A 119 3.86 -4.63 -2.20
N ILE A 120 3.32 -3.47 -2.59
CA ILE A 120 3.43 -2.22 -1.85
C ILE A 120 2.04 -1.80 -1.40
N ILE A 121 1.86 -1.58 -0.10
CA ILE A 121 0.64 -0.98 0.45
C ILE A 121 0.85 0.54 0.55
N ALA A 122 -0.14 1.33 0.16
CA ALA A 122 -0.07 2.79 0.21
C ALA A 122 -0.90 3.36 1.36
N ASP A 123 -0.46 4.46 1.94
CA ASP A 123 -1.31 5.33 2.74
C ASP A 123 -2.34 6.01 1.80
N ALA A 124 -3.60 6.03 2.19
CA ALA A 124 -4.67 6.75 1.49
C ALA A 124 -5.26 7.86 2.36
N ASP A 125 -4.66 8.12 3.50
CA ASP A 125 -5.16 9.08 4.48
C ASP A 125 -6.66 8.85 4.76
N THR A 126 -7.47 9.91 4.67
CA THR A 126 -8.94 9.83 4.85
C THR A 126 -9.70 9.45 3.57
N GLY A 127 -9.00 9.17 2.46
CA GLY A 127 -9.60 8.85 1.16
C GLY A 127 -10.07 10.08 0.36
N GLY A 128 -9.68 11.30 0.77
CA GLY A 128 -9.91 12.53 0.02
C GLY A 128 -11.29 13.15 0.12
N GLY A 129 -12.14 12.69 1.05
CA GLY A 129 -13.48 13.27 1.26
C GLY A 129 -14.51 12.24 1.74
N ASN A 130 -15.66 12.18 1.09
CA ASN A 130 -16.74 11.24 1.42
C ASN A 130 -16.54 9.86 0.73
N ALA A 131 -17.53 8.97 0.86
CA ALA A 131 -17.50 7.62 0.28
C ALA A 131 -17.28 7.61 -1.25
N LEU A 132 -17.77 8.62 -1.99
CA LEU A 132 -17.54 8.71 -3.45
C LEU A 132 -16.09 9.10 -3.79
N ASN A 133 -15.49 9.98 -2.99
CA ASN A 133 -14.07 10.33 -3.15
C ASN A 133 -13.17 9.12 -2.87
N VAL A 134 -13.52 8.32 -1.87
CA VAL A 134 -12.81 7.07 -1.54
C VAL A 134 -12.78 6.12 -2.74
N GLN A 135 -13.88 5.95 -3.46
CA GLN A 135 -13.90 5.12 -4.67
C GLN A 135 -12.87 5.57 -5.71
N ARG A 136 -12.77 6.87 -5.93
CA ARG A 136 -11.78 7.43 -6.84
C ARG A 136 -10.37 7.17 -6.36
N THR A 137 -10.07 7.49 -5.09
CA THR A 137 -8.75 7.31 -4.50
C THR A 137 -8.29 5.85 -4.58
N VAL A 138 -9.16 4.89 -4.26
CA VAL A 138 -8.85 3.45 -4.34
C VAL A 138 -8.56 3.03 -5.77
N ARG A 139 -9.37 3.45 -6.75
CA ARG A 139 -9.13 3.15 -8.17
C ARG A 139 -7.83 3.75 -8.67
N ASP A 140 -7.50 4.98 -8.27
CA ASP A 140 -6.25 5.64 -8.64
C ASP A 140 -5.04 4.88 -8.06
N LEU A 141 -5.11 4.38 -6.81
CA LEU A 141 -4.07 3.56 -6.19
C LEU A 141 -3.93 2.18 -6.85
N ILE A 142 -5.03 1.53 -7.21
CA ILE A 142 -5.02 0.28 -7.98
C ILE A 142 -4.33 0.50 -9.34
N ALA A 143 -4.70 1.56 -10.04
CA ALA A 143 -4.10 1.93 -11.34
C ALA A 143 -2.61 2.29 -11.21
N ALA A 144 -2.19 2.81 -10.06
CA ALA A 144 -0.78 3.09 -9.73
C ALA A 144 0.03 1.82 -9.44
N GLY A 145 -0.61 0.65 -9.31
CA GLY A 145 0.05 -0.63 -9.02
C GLY A 145 0.22 -0.94 -7.53
N ALA A 146 -0.42 -0.19 -6.63
CA ALA A 146 -0.44 -0.53 -5.22
C ALA A 146 -1.20 -1.84 -4.97
N ALA A 147 -0.70 -2.65 -4.04
CA ALA A 147 -1.31 -3.92 -3.64
C ALA A 147 -2.28 -3.79 -2.46
N GLY A 148 -2.51 -2.58 -1.98
CA GLY A 148 -3.43 -2.28 -0.89
C GLY A 148 -3.34 -0.84 -0.43
N CYS A 149 -4.24 -0.45 0.48
CA CYS A 149 -4.15 0.85 1.13
C CYS A 149 -4.58 0.82 2.60
N PHE A 150 -4.10 1.84 3.34
CA PHE A 150 -4.62 2.21 4.65
C PHE A 150 -5.61 3.36 4.48
N LEU A 151 -6.80 3.23 5.05
CA LEU A 151 -7.85 4.24 5.03
C LEU A 151 -8.26 4.55 6.47
N GLU A 152 -8.12 5.82 6.89
CA GLU A 152 -8.30 6.22 8.29
C GLU A 152 -9.56 7.06 8.53
N ASP A 153 -10.06 7.00 9.77
CA ASP A 153 -11.29 7.67 10.22
C ASP A 153 -11.08 9.11 10.74
N GLN A 154 -9.92 9.72 10.49
CA GLN A 154 -9.72 11.11 10.91
C GLN A 154 -10.63 12.07 10.14
N ALA A 155 -11.05 13.15 10.83
CA ALA A 155 -11.64 14.30 10.19
C ALA A 155 -10.56 15.08 9.42
N TRP A 156 -10.92 15.62 8.25
CA TRP A 156 -10.02 16.47 7.47
C TRP A 156 -9.95 17.91 8.03
N PRO A 157 -8.78 18.55 8.08
CA PRO A 157 -7.47 18.03 7.70
C PRO A 157 -6.91 17.08 8.77
N LYS A 158 -6.41 15.93 8.31
CA LYS A 158 -5.84 14.90 9.18
C LYS A 158 -4.46 15.34 9.73
N LYS A 159 -3.96 14.60 10.71
CA LYS A 159 -2.62 14.73 11.27
C LYS A 159 -1.98 13.36 11.41
N CYS A 160 -0.64 13.31 11.48
CA CYS A 160 0.04 12.07 11.79
C CYS A 160 -0.52 11.42 13.06
N GLY A 161 -0.68 10.09 13.04
CA GLY A 161 -1.30 9.30 14.10
C GLY A 161 -0.68 9.45 15.49
N HIS A 162 0.61 9.79 15.58
CA HIS A 162 1.31 10.04 16.84
C HIS A 162 1.27 11.51 17.30
N MET A 163 0.66 12.41 16.51
CA MET A 163 0.47 13.81 16.89
C MET A 163 -0.80 14.02 17.71
N ARG A 164 -0.81 15.13 18.48
CA ARG A 164 -1.96 15.54 19.31
C ARG A 164 -3.03 16.30 18.51
N GLY A 165 -4.24 16.35 19.03
CA GLY A 165 -5.33 17.17 18.49
C GLY A 165 -6.00 16.57 17.25
N LYS A 166 -5.95 15.25 17.11
CA LYS A 166 -6.71 14.51 16.12
C LYS A 166 -8.20 14.53 16.44
N GLN A 167 -9.02 14.49 15.42
CA GLN A 167 -10.46 14.30 15.48
C GLN A 167 -10.85 13.18 14.54
N VAL A 168 -11.86 12.41 14.89
CA VAL A 168 -12.40 11.34 14.07
C VAL A 168 -13.82 11.63 13.65
N ILE A 169 -14.19 11.19 12.45
CA ILE A 169 -15.58 11.21 11.97
C ILE A 169 -16.41 10.15 12.70
N SER A 170 -17.72 10.11 12.50
CA SER A 170 -18.55 9.06 13.09
C SER A 170 -18.11 7.69 12.61
N ALA A 171 -18.25 6.67 13.48
CA ALA A 171 -17.89 5.29 13.12
C ALA A 171 -18.69 4.79 11.91
N GLN A 172 -19.96 5.16 11.82
CA GLN A 172 -20.88 4.81 10.72
C GLN A 172 -20.46 5.45 9.40
N GLU A 173 -20.01 6.71 9.44
CA GLU A 173 -19.52 7.38 8.24
C GLU A 173 -18.25 6.71 7.71
N HIS A 174 -17.32 6.35 8.59
CA HIS A 174 -16.12 5.63 8.14
C HIS A 174 -16.43 4.20 7.69
N ALA A 175 -17.33 3.49 8.34
CA ALA A 175 -17.80 2.17 7.88
C ALA A 175 -18.39 2.26 6.46
N ALA A 176 -19.16 3.31 6.14
CA ALA A 176 -19.65 3.55 4.78
C ALA A 176 -18.50 3.82 3.78
N LYS A 177 -17.43 4.52 4.21
CA LYS A 177 -16.22 4.72 3.38
C LYS A 177 -15.49 3.39 3.13
N ILE A 178 -15.37 2.52 4.13
CA ILE A 178 -14.78 1.17 3.98
C ILE A 178 -15.61 0.32 3.02
N ALA A 179 -16.94 0.29 3.17
CA ALA A 179 -17.81 -0.44 2.25
C ALA A 179 -17.70 0.09 0.81
N SER A 180 -17.59 1.40 0.64
CA SER A 180 -17.36 2.04 -0.67
C SER A 180 -15.99 1.71 -1.26
N ALA A 181 -14.94 1.63 -0.44
CA ALA A 181 -13.62 1.17 -0.86
C ALA A 181 -13.67 -0.29 -1.34
N ARG A 182 -14.35 -1.17 -0.60
CA ARG A 182 -14.53 -2.58 -0.98
C ARG A 182 -15.26 -2.73 -2.31
N ASP A 183 -16.31 -1.95 -2.53
CA ASP A 183 -17.02 -1.92 -3.82
C ASP A 183 -16.10 -1.48 -4.98
N ALA A 184 -15.28 -0.46 -4.75
CA ALA A 184 -14.32 0.03 -5.76
C ALA A 184 -13.21 -0.98 -6.08
N ILE A 185 -12.79 -1.79 -5.11
CA ILE A 185 -11.78 -2.84 -5.26
C ILE A 185 -12.31 -3.98 -6.15
N GLY A 186 -13.57 -4.40 -5.96
CA GLY A 186 -14.14 -5.54 -6.68
C GLY A 186 -13.26 -6.77 -6.57
N ASP A 187 -12.86 -7.34 -7.72
CA ASP A 187 -12.02 -8.54 -7.83
C ASP A 187 -10.50 -8.24 -7.92
N ALA A 188 -10.07 -6.98 -7.73
CA ALA A 188 -8.67 -6.62 -7.80
C ALA A 188 -7.85 -7.26 -6.65
N ASP A 189 -6.60 -7.63 -6.93
CA ASP A 189 -5.62 -8.04 -5.91
C ASP A 189 -5.20 -6.81 -5.10
N PHE A 190 -6.07 -6.37 -4.18
CA PHE A 190 -5.87 -5.14 -3.41
C PHE A 190 -6.37 -5.30 -1.96
N PHE A 191 -5.45 -5.13 -1.00
CA PHE A 191 -5.67 -5.34 0.43
C PHE A 191 -6.12 -4.05 1.12
N LEU A 192 -7.28 -4.07 1.77
CA LEU A 192 -7.87 -2.91 2.43
C LEU A 192 -7.64 -2.95 3.94
N VAL A 193 -6.88 -1.99 4.47
CA VAL A 193 -6.69 -1.80 5.90
C VAL A 193 -7.55 -0.64 6.39
N ALA A 194 -8.44 -0.91 7.33
CA ALA A 194 -9.21 0.12 8.02
C ALA A 194 -8.50 0.56 9.29
N ARG A 195 -8.09 1.83 9.32
CA ARG A 195 -7.41 2.45 10.46
C ARG A 195 -8.36 3.30 11.26
N THR A 196 -8.22 3.24 12.59
CA THR A 196 -8.89 4.16 13.50
C THR A 196 -7.89 4.92 14.38
N ASP A 197 -8.08 6.22 14.47
CA ASP A 197 -7.33 7.12 15.34
C ASP A 197 -8.09 7.46 16.65
N ALA A 198 -9.21 6.77 16.92
CA ALA A 198 -10.08 7.02 18.06
C ALA A 198 -9.36 6.79 19.41
N ARG A 199 -8.31 5.93 19.48
CA ARG A 199 -7.53 5.73 20.71
C ARG A 199 -7.00 7.04 21.29
N ALA A 200 -6.62 7.99 20.44
CA ALA A 200 -6.05 9.26 20.85
C ALA A 200 -7.08 10.34 21.24
N THR A 201 -8.36 10.15 20.94
CA THR A 201 -9.41 11.15 21.18
C THR A 201 -9.85 11.23 22.64
N SER A 202 -9.67 10.16 23.43
CA SER A 202 -9.98 10.12 24.86
C SER A 202 -8.98 9.26 25.63
N ALA A 203 -8.48 9.79 26.73
CA ALA A 203 -7.60 9.02 27.63
C ALA A 203 -8.34 7.87 28.31
N LYS A 204 -9.64 8.05 28.63
CA LYS A 204 -10.44 7.11 29.41
C LYS A 204 -11.18 6.09 28.55
N THR A 205 -11.77 6.52 27.44
CA THR A 205 -12.68 5.69 26.63
C THR A 205 -12.13 5.38 25.24
N GLY A 206 -11.01 6.00 24.84
CA GLY A 206 -10.50 5.92 23.47
C GLY A 206 -10.09 4.52 23.02
N LEU A 207 -9.60 3.65 23.91
CA LEU A 207 -9.23 2.28 23.54
C LEU A 207 -10.47 1.44 23.22
N GLY A 208 -11.49 1.45 24.11
CA GLY A 208 -12.74 0.73 23.85
C GLY A 208 -13.45 1.22 22.58
N GLU A 209 -13.46 2.55 22.36
CA GLU A 209 -13.99 3.14 21.12
C GLU A 209 -13.21 2.69 19.88
N ALA A 210 -11.89 2.65 19.96
CA ALA A 210 -11.06 2.20 18.85
C ALA A 210 -11.26 0.71 18.52
N ILE A 211 -11.39 -0.15 19.54
CA ILE A 211 -11.68 -1.58 19.35
C ILE A 211 -13.08 -1.76 18.74
N TYR A 212 -14.09 -1.04 19.22
CA TYR A 212 -15.42 -1.06 18.63
C TYR A 212 -15.39 -0.67 17.14
N ARG A 213 -14.70 0.43 16.79
CA ARG A 213 -14.56 0.90 15.42
C ARG A 213 -13.80 -0.10 14.54
N ALA A 214 -12.71 -0.64 15.04
CA ALA A 214 -11.94 -1.66 14.32
C ALA A 214 -12.82 -2.84 13.91
N ASN A 215 -13.64 -3.36 14.83
CA ASN A 215 -14.55 -4.47 14.55
C ASN A 215 -15.66 -4.08 13.57
N LEU A 216 -16.25 -2.89 13.71
CA LEU A 216 -17.24 -2.37 12.78
C LEU A 216 -16.69 -2.24 11.35
N TYR A 217 -15.45 -1.79 11.21
CA TYR A 217 -14.81 -1.63 9.90
C TYR A 217 -14.46 -2.98 9.26
N MET A 218 -14.12 -3.98 10.05
CA MET A 218 -13.99 -5.37 9.56
C MET A 218 -15.32 -5.91 9.02
N GLU A 219 -16.42 -5.64 9.71
CA GLU A 219 -17.79 -6.01 9.25
C GLU A 219 -18.20 -5.23 7.97
N ALA A 220 -17.67 -4.02 7.78
CA ALA A 220 -17.89 -3.22 6.57
C ALA A 220 -17.06 -3.67 5.36
N GLY A 221 -16.16 -4.65 5.52
CA GLY A 221 -15.43 -5.28 4.42
C GLY A 221 -13.94 -4.97 4.35
N ALA A 222 -13.31 -4.47 5.42
CA ALA A 222 -11.85 -4.40 5.50
C ALA A 222 -11.21 -5.80 5.59
N ASP A 223 -9.97 -5.95 5.09
CA ASP A 223 -9.18 -7.17 5.22
C ASP A 223 -8.40 -7.21 6.54
N ALA A 224 -8.03 -6.04 7.04
CA ALA A 224 -7.34 -5.87 8.32
C ALA A 224 -7.80 -4.61 9.05
N CYS A 225 -7.67 -4.64 10.37
CA CYS A 225 -7.87 -3.47 11.21
C CYS A 225 -6.54 -2.91 11.73
N PHE A 226 -6.53 -1.60 11.96
CA PHE A 226 -5.40 -0.89 12.50
C PHE A 226 -5.86 0.13 13.56
N VAL A 227 -5.54 -0.13 14.82
CA VAL A 227 -5.73 0.80 15.92
C VAL A 227 -4.43 1.60 16.10
N GLU A 228 -4.47 2.90 15.79
CA GLU A 228 -3.29 3.76 15.82
C GLU A 228 -2.92 4.19 17.24
N ALA A 229 -1.61 4.19 17.52
CA ALA A 229 -0.98 4.74 18.72
C ALA A 229 -1.46 4.12 20.05
N PRO A 230 -1.50 2.78 20.21
CA PRO A 230 -1.60 2.17 21.54
C PRO A 230 -0.41 2.60 22.40
N ARG A 231 -0.64 2.74 23.72
CA ARG A 231 0.30 3.46 24.61
C ARG A 231 1.23 2.55 25.40
N ASN A 232 0.88 1.26 25.49
CA ASN A 232 1.62 0.27 26.27
C ASN A 232 1.25 -1.15 25.83
N ASP A 233 1.95 -2.13 26.38
CA ASP A 233 1.77 -3.54 26.06
C ASP A 233 0.39 -4.07 26.43
N ALA A 234 -0.20 -3.60 27.53
CA ALA A 234 -1.54 -4.02 27.92
C ALA A 234 -2.58 -3.63 26.86
N GLU A 235 -2.47 -2.44 26.29
CA GLU A 235 -3.33 -2.00 25.18
C GLU A 235 -3.08 -2.81 23.90
N LEU A 236 -1.82 -3.12 23.58
CA LEU A 236 -1.48 -3.98 22.43
C LEU A 236 -2.10 -5.37 22.58
N ILE A 237 -1.96 -6.00 23.76
CA ILE A 237 -2.54 -7.31 24.05
C ILE A 237 -4.07 -7.26 23.98
N GLU A 238 -4.71 -6.19 24.51
CA GLU A 238 -6.15 -6.02 24.47
C GLU A 238 -6.66 -5.87 23.03
N ILE A 239 -6.00 -5.05 22.21
CA ILE A 239 -6.31 -4.92 20.78
C ILE A 239 -6.17 -6.29 20.09
N GLY A 240 -5.08 -7.01 20.33
CA GLY A 240 -4.84 -8.32 19.75
C GLY A 240 -5.92 -9.35 20.11
N ARG A 241 -6.48 -9.28 21.30
CA ARG A 241 -7.52 -10.19 21.79
C ARG A 241 -8.92 -9.81 21.34
N GLU A 242 -9.26 -8.51 21.34
CA GLU A 242 -10.64 -8.02 21.22
C GLU A 242 -11.01 -7.59 19.78
N THR A 243 -10.03 -7.48 18.87
CA THR A 243 -10.31 -7.15 17.47
C THR A 243 -10.36 -8.40 16.58
N LYS A 244 -11.16 -8.33 15.51
CA LYS A 244 -11.36 -9.41 14.54
C LYS A 244 -10.37 -9.31 13.38
N GLY A 245 -10.11 -10.42 12.69
CA GLY A 245 -9.35 -10.50 11.45
C GLY A 245 -7.85 -10.23 11.61
N TYR A 246 -7.19 -9.80 10.54
CA TYR A 246 -5.79 -9.42 10.57
C TYR A 246 -5.61 -8.05 11.24
N ARG A 247 -4.45 -7.87 11.88
CA ARG A 247 -4.14 -6.67 12.67
C ARG A 247 -2.83 -6.07 12.25
N VAL A 248 -2.82 -4.74 12.15
CA VAL A 248 -1.64 -3.95 11.83
C VAL A 248 -1.13 -3.27 13.09
N CYS A 249 0.20 -3.25 13.27
CA CYS A 249 0.87 -2.47 14.30
C CYS A 249 1.92 -1.54 13.70
N ASN A 250 1.95 -0.30 14.17
CA ASN A 250 2.89 0.72 13.73
C ASN A 250 4.07 0.84 14.71
N MET A 251 5.27 0.56 14.24
CA MET A 251 6.54 0.68 14.99
C MET A 251 7.28 1.94 14.57
N LEU A 252 6.77 3.08 15.02
CA LEU A 252 7.35 4.40 14.77
C LEU A 252 8.40 4.75 15.82
N GLU A 253 9.64 4.95 15.39
CA GLU A 253 10.73 5.38 16.26
C GLU A 253 10.45 6.74 16.90
N GLY A 254 10.49 6.80 18.22
CA GLY A 254 10.15 8.00 19.00
C GLY A 254 8.66 8.33 19.06
N GLY A 255 7.80 7.43 18.59
CA GLY A 255 6.34 7.55 18.66
C GLY A 255 5.77 7.25 20.04
N VAL A 256 4.45 7.13 20.12
CA VAL A 256 3.72 6.86 21.40
C VAL A 256 3.78 5.38 21.76
N THR A 257 3.71 4.49 20.75
CA THR A 257 3.70 3.03 20.93
C THR A 257 5.10 2.51 21.28
N PRO A 258 5.26 1.65 22.29
CA PRO A 258 6.51 0.99 22.56
C PRO A 258 7.00 0.18 21.36
N LEU A 259 8.31 0.21 21.10
CA LEU A 259 8.89 -0.59 20.01
C LEU A 259 9.06 -2.04 20.45
N HIS A 260 8.62 -2.95 19.59
CA HIS A 260 8.68 -4.39 19.76
C HIS A 260 9.25 -5.09 18.54
N THR A 261 9.79 -6.27 18.73
CA THR A 261 10.17 -7.16 17.63
C THR A 261 8.95 -7.78 16.96
N PRO A 262 9.08 -8.26 15.71
CA PRO A 262 7.99 -8.98 15.03
C PRO A 262 7.50 -10.20 15.81
N GLN A 263 8.38 -10.89 16.52
CA GLN A 263 8.04 -12.08 17.32
C GLN A 263 7.17 -11.70 18.53
N GLU A 264 7.50 -10.61 19.23
CA GLU A 264 6.69 -10.10 20.35
C GLU A 264 5.31 -9.66 19.87
N LEU A 265 5.24 -8.91 18.77
CA LEU A 265 3.97 -8.46 18.20
C LEU A 265 3.11 -9.62 17.67
N LYS A 266 3.73 -10.66 17.08
CA LYS A 266 3.05 -11.89 16.71
C LYS A 266 2.43 -12.58 17.91
N ALA A 267 3.15 -12.65 19.04
CA ALA A 267 2.64 -13.23 20.29
C ALA A 267 1.47 -12.40 20.86
N MET A 268 1.42 -11.09 20.62
CA MET A 268 0.31 -10.21 20.96
C MET A 268 -0.84 -10.25 19.94
N GLY A 269 -0.72 -11.02 18.84
CA GLY A 269 -1.77 -11.24 17.85
C GLY A 269 -1.73 -10.31 16.63
N PHE A 270 -0.62 -9.66 16.33
CA PHE A 270 -0.45 -8.81 15.14
C PHE A 270 0.13 -9.60 13.96
N HIS A 271 -0.25 -9.19 12.74
CA HIS A 271 0.06 -9.89 11.49
C HIS A 271 0.84 -9.02 10.49
N ILE A 272 0.67 -7.71 10.54
CA ILE A 272 1.38 -6.74 9.70
C ILE A 272 2.05 -5.74 10.62
N ILE A 273 3.36 -5.54 10.42
CA ILE A 273 4.17 -4.62 11.23
C ILE A 273 4.76 -3.58 10.29
N VAL A 274 4.41 -2.33 10.53
CA VAL A 274 4.84 -1.20 9.70
C VAL A 274 5.94 -0.43 10.40
N HIS A 275 7.05 -0.20 9.71
CA HIS A 275 8.12 0.72 10.09
C HIS A 275 8.12 1.92 9.14
N PRO A 276 7.20 2.89 9.30
CA PRO A 276 6.85 3.84 8.25
C PRO A 276 7.91 4.90 7.98
N LEU A 277 8.76 5.21 8.98
CA LEU A 277 9.68 6.35 8.93
C LEU A 277 11.16 5.99 9.09
N THR A 278 11.50 4.74 9.37
CA THR A 278 12.88 4.28 9.60
C THR A 278 13.83 4.71 8.48
N THR A 279 13.44 4.49 7.22
CA THR A 279 14.23 4.88 6.04
C THR A 279 14.36 6.38 5.89
N LEU A 280 13.29 7.14 6.13
CA LEU A 280 13.29 8.59 6.09
C LEU A 280 14.21 9.18 7.17
N TYR A 281 14.10 8.71 8.40
CA TYR A 281 14.91 9.20 9.53
C TYR A 281 16.39 8.87 9.34
N ALA A 282 16.70 7.66 8.84
CA ALA A 282 18.07 7.28 8.50
C ALA A 282 18.64 8.17 7.40
N SER A 283 17.90 8.42 6.33
CA SER A 283 18.31 9.31 5.23
C SER A 283 18.53 10.75 5.72
N ALA A 284 17.59 11.30 6.49
CA ALA A 284 17.70 12.64 7.03
C ALA A 284 18.94 12.80 7.93
N ARG A 285 19.19 11.81 8.80
CA ARG A 285 20.38 11.81 9.67
C ARG A 285 21.66 11.77 8.86
N ALA A 286 21.77 10.87 7.87
CA ALA A 286 22.94 10.75 7.02
C ALA A 286 23.21 12.04 6.22
N MET A 287 22.17 12.65 5.65
CA MET A 287 22.30 13.93 4.92
C MET A 287 22.77 15.07 5.84
N ILE A 288 22.20 15.20 7.03
CA ILE A 288 22.60 16.24 7.99
C ILE A 288 24.08 16.08 8.37
N ASP A 289 24.50 14.85 8.64
CA ASP A 289 25.87 14.57 9.08
C ASP A 289 26.90 14.87 7.98
N ILE A 290 26.64 14.43 6.75
CA ILE A 290 27.59 14.64 5.65
C ILE A 290 27.61 16.11 5.17
N LEU A 291 26.48 16.80 5.18
CA LEU A 291 26.41 18.21 4.82
C LEU A 291 27.16 19.09 5.86
N LYS A 292 27.13 18.71 7.14
CA LYS A 292 27.94 19.36 8.17
C LYS A 292 29.43 19.23 7.85
N VAL A 293 29.90 18.05 7.45
CA VAL A 293 31.30 17.83 7.06
C VAL A 293 31.68 18.73 5.88
N ILE A 294 30.86 18.76 4.82
CA ILE A 294 31.12 19.62 3.65
C ILE A 294 31.21 21.10 4.07
N LYS A 295 30.31 21.55 4.93
CA LYS A 295 30.28 22.94 5.41
C LYS A 295 31.53 23.32 6.22
N GLU A 296 32.05 22.39 7.03
CA GLU A 296 33.15 22.63 7.95
C GLU A 296 34.54 22.45 7.28
N SER A 297 34.69 21.45 6.40
CA SER A 297 35.97 21.08 5.81
C SER A 297 36.09 21.32 4.30
N GLY A 298 34.94 21.63 3.61
CA GLY A 298 34.90 21.80 2.15
C GLY A 298 35.08 20.52 1.35
N SER A 299 35.21 19.35 2.00
CA SER A 299 35.50 18.08 1.34
C SER A 299 34.93 16.90 2.14
N THR A 300 34.53 15.84 1.43
CA THR A 300 34.12 14.55 2.04
C THR A 300 35.26 13.53 2.08
N ARG A 301 36.49 13.90 1.68
CA ARG A 301 37.63 12.98 1.50
C ARG A 301 37.83 12.02 2.67
N ASP A 302 37.75 12.51 3.90
CA ASP A 302 37.99 11.72 5.09
C ASP A 302 36.75 11.00 5.63
N GLN A 303 35.63 11.10 4.91
CA GLN A 303 34.33 10.52 5.27
C GLN A 303 33.74 9.60 4.20
N LEU A 304 34.54 9.16 3.22
CA LEU A 304 34.07 8.32 2.11
C LEU A 304 33.44 7.01 2.60
N HIS A 305 33.87 6.48 3.74
CA HIS A 305 33.30 5.27 4.36
C HIS A 305 31.83 5.43 4.82
N LYS A 306 31.31 6.66 4.85
CA LYS A 306 29.89 6.95 5.15
C LYS A 306 29.01 7.11 3.90
N LEU A 307 29.60 7.02 2.74
CA LEU A 307 28.91 7.20 1.47
C LEU A 307 28.95 5.88 0.69
N ALA A 308 27.89 5.61 -0.07
CA ALA A 308 27.98 4.58 -1.09
C ALA A 308 29.05 4.97 -2.11
N THR A 309 29.83 4.01 -2.58
CA THR A 309 30.78 4.25 -3.68
C THR A 309 30.00 4.46 -4.98
N PHE A 310 30.64 5.09 -5.95
CA PHE A 310 30.06 5.27 -7.29
C PHE A 310 29.66 3.93 -7.93
N GLU A 311 30.46 2.90 -7.75
CA GLU A 311 30.18 1.56 -8.27
C GLU A 311 28.99 0.90 -7.56
N GLU A 312 28.96 0.91 -6.23
CA GLU A 312 27.85 0.35 -5.44
C GLU A 312 26.52 1.04 -5.77
N PHE A 313 26.52 2.37 -5.89
CA PHE A 313 25.32 3.12 -6.22
C PHE A 313 24.82 2.83 -7.64
N ASN A 314 25.73 2.81 -8.63
CA ASN A 314 25.36 2.47 -10.01
C ASN A 314 24.83 1.04 -10.14
N LYS A 315 25.40 0.07 -9.41
CA LYS A 315 24.89 -1.29 -9.33
C LYS A 315 23.49 -1.33 -8.71
N LEU A 316 23.25 -0.56 -7.65
CA LEU A 316 21.96 -0.44 -7.00
C LEU A 316 20.87 0.06 -7.96
N ILE A 317 21.16 1.06 -8.79
CA ILE A 317 20.20 1.60 -9.76
C ILE A 317 20.19 0.84 -11.10
N GLY A 318 20.95 -0.26 -11.22
CA GLY A 318 20.90 -1.18 -12.35
C GLY A 318 21.60 -0.67 -13.62
N LEU A 319 22.68 0.12 -13.50
CA LEU A 319 23.38 0.71 -14.64
C LEU A 319 23.76 -0.31 -15.71
N ASP A 320 24.27 -1.49 -15.32
CA ASP A 320 24.71 -2.54 -16.26
C ASP A 320 23.59 -3.02 -17.18
N THR A 321 22.36 -3.13 -16.65
CA THR A 321 21.17 -3.48 -17.45
C THR A 321 20.92 -2.49 -18.59
N TRP A 322 21.17 -1.21 -18.34
CA TRP A 322 20.99 -0.18 -19.37
C TRP A 322 22.07 -0.25 -20.44
N PHE A 323 23.31 -0.51 -20.08
CA PHE A 323 24.39 -0.78 -21.06
C PHE A 323 24.11 -2.01 -21.91
N GLU A 324 23.61 -3.09 -21.32
CA GLU A 324 23.23 -4.31 -22.06
C GLU A 324 22.09 -4.03 -23.05
N LEU A 325 21.07 -3.28 -22.63
CA LEU A 325 19.96 -2.87 -23.49
C LEU A 325 20.45 -1.97 -24.64
N GLU A 326 21.27 -0.98 -24.35
CA GLU A 326 21.86 -0.08 -25.37
C GLU A 326 22.65 -0.90 -26.41
N ALA A 327 23.55 -1.77 -25.97
CA ALA A 327 24.35 -2.63 -26.86
C ALA A 327 23.48 -3.57 -27.70
N LYS A 328 22.38 -4.09 -27.15
CA LYS A 328 21.40 -4.93 -27.87
C LYS A 328 20.75 -4.16 -29.01
N PHE A 329 20.26 -2.95 -28.76
CA PHE A 329 19.55 -2.17 -29.76
C PHE A 329 20.47 -1.51 -30.78
N ALA A 330 21.70 -1.15 -30.42
CA ALA A 330 22.72 -0.70 -31.38
C ALA A 330 23.03 -1.76 -32.43
N LYS A 331 23.10 -3.05 -32.07
CA LYS A 331 23.28 -4.16 -33.03
C LYS A 331 22.13 -4.29 -34.01
N ILE A 332 20.90 -4.00 -33.61
CA ILE A 332 19.70 -4.05 -34.47
C ILE A 332 19.76 -2.92 -35.50
N SER A 333 20.12 -1.70 -35.10
CA SER A 333 20.27 -0.55 -36.00
C SER A 333 21.29 -0.85 -37.12
N THR A 334 22.47 -1.32 -36.76
CA THR A 334 23.52 -1.69 -37.75
C THR A 334 23.16 -2.85 -38.67
N ALA A 335 22.27 -3.74 -38.26
CA ALA A 335 21.78 -4.85 -39.10
C ALA A 335 20.71 -4.41 -40.11
N VAL A 336 19.93 -3.34 -39.79
CA VAL A 336 18.95 -2.73 -40.71
C VAL A 336 19.66 -1.95 -41.79
N ASP A 337 20.65 -1.14 -41.43
CA ASP A 337 21.45 -0.34 -42.39
C ASP A 337 22.22 -1.18 -43.42
N ARG A 338 22.56 -2.45 -43.08
CA ARG A 338 23.22 -3.40 -43.99
C ARG A 338 22.28 -4.09 -44.98
N LYS A 339 20.96 -3.96 -44.80
CA LYS A 339 19.92 -4.54 -45.64
C LYS A 339 19.20 -3.53 -46.55
N ALA A 340 19.46 -2.26 -46.35
CA ALA A 340 19.02 -1.15 -47.19
C ALA A 340 20.10 -0.80 -48.23
#